data_43cb7b4243d1e6577fe8ae061fd9f606
#
_entry.id   43cb7b4243d1e6577fe8ae061fd9f606
#
_cell.length_a   1.000
_cell.length_b   1.000
_cell.length_c   1.000
_cell.angle_alpha   90.00
_cell.angle_beta   90.00
_cell.angle_gamma   90.00
#
_symmetry.space_group_name_H-M   'P 1'
#
loop_
_entity.id
_entity.type
_entity.pdbx_description
1 polymer ?
#
loop_
_entity_poly.entity_id
_entity_poly.type
_entity_poly.pdbx_seq_one_letter_code
_entity_poly.pdbx_strand_id
1 'polypeptide(L)'
;MKLLGDSSSSLLLSLLLAQLHLLASAFPAHPRRIQTDFDKLSNQTRHLLKLTQDLLKNPVFATEIDHQRFKSLPAISSRVSDLTTLEFKPTLSQLYADLKSFEHHFEWLNRTTRKQQHSSVPKLTDMISHIKSLINSLQRQMTRAEAPRIPVPSPSLPPNPAFHWEVVQSSQELLQQFRLFCDWASRVFLTLKSKLPA
;
A
#
# COMPACT_ATOMS: atom_id res chain seq x y z
N MET A 1 22.93 15.86 -64.36
CA MET A 1 22.84 14.54 -63.70
C MET A 1 23.60 14.59 -62.39
N LYS A 2 22.89 14.64 -61.25
CA LYS A 2 23.35 14.27 -59.91
C LYS A 2 22.45 14.95 -58.87
N LEU A 3 21.32 14.35 -58.50
CA LEU A 3 20.54 14.70 -57.34
C LEU A 3 19.55 13.56 -57.04
N LEU A 4 20.03 12.33 -56.81
CA LEU A 4 19.19 11.19 -56.44
C LEU A 4 19.82 10.30 -55.34
N GLY A 5 20.82 10.86 -54.59
CA GLY A 5 21.56 10.09 -53.55
C GLY A 5 21.14 10.35 -52.11
N ASP A 6 20.51 11.48 -51.80
CA ASP A 6 20.35 11.90 -50.39
C ASP A 6 19.04 11.44 -49.70
N SER A 7 18.01 11.07 -50.46
CA SER A 7 16.72 10.72 -49.88
C SER A 7 16.73 9.33 -49.21
N SER A 8 17.49 8.37 -49.79
CA SER A 8 17.56 7.01 -49.23
C SER A 8 18.31 6.92 -47.90
N SER A 9 19.35 7.73 -47.72
CA SER A 9 20.16 7.77 -46.49
C SER A 9 19.37 8.35 -45.31
N SER A 10 18.53 9.37 -45.60
CA SER A 10 17.69 10.00 -44.56
C SER A 10 16.58 9.02 -44.09
N LEU A 11 15.99 8.25 -44.97
CA LEU A 11 14.97 7.25 -44.63
C LEU A 11 15.57 6.09 -43.82
N LEU A 12 16.76 5.63 -44.17
CA LEU A 12 17.47 4.58 -43.41
C LEU A 12 17.85 5.05 -42.02
N LEU A 13 18.29 6.31 -41.88
CA LEU A 13 18.63 6.89 -40.58
C LEU A 13 17.40 7.04 -39.68
N SER A 14 16.26 7.47 -40.22
CA SER A 14 15.01 7.58 -39.46
C SER A 14 14.46 6.22 -39.08
N LEU A 15 14.60 5.19 -39.90
CA LEU A 15 14.22 3.81 -39.56
C LEU A 15 15.09 3.20 -38.48
N LEU A 16 16.39 3.46 -38.52
CA LEU A 16 17.36 3.06 -37.47
C LEU A 16 17.08 3.75 -36.14
N LEU A 17 16.75 5.06 -36.16
CA LEU A 17 16.38 5.79 -34.95
C LEU A 17 15.05 5.29 -34.36
N ALA A 18 14.06 4.96 -35.20
CA ALA A 18 12.80 4.37 -34.75
C ALA A 18 13.01 2.97 -34.11
N GLN A 19 13.89 2.16 -34.64
CA GLN A 19 14.25 0.86 -34.07
C GLN A 19 15.02 1.02 -32.75
N LEU A 20 15.89 2.03 -32.62
CA LEU A 20 16.58 2.34 -31.37
C LEU A 20 15.59 2.76 -30.26
N HIS A 21 14.54 3.50 -30.59
CA HIS A 21 13.49 3.85 -29.64
C HIS A 21 12.66 2.64 -29.20
N LEU A 22 12.38 1.71 -30.10
CA LEU A 22 11.68 0.45 -29.75
C LEU A 22 12.55 -0.45 -28.85
N LEU A 23 13.85 -0.52 -29.10
CA LEU A 23 14.79 -1.29 -28.27
C LEU A 23 14.99 -0.64 -26.89
N ALA A 24 15.00 0.69 -26.80
CA ALA A 24 15.13 1.40 -25.53
C ALA A 24 13.89 1.20 -24.60
N SER A 25 12.71 0.98 -25.19
CA SER A 25 11.48 0.68 -24.44
C SER A 25 11.41 -0.75 -23.93
N ALA A 26 12.24 -1.66 -24.46
CA ALA A 26 12.24 -3.08 -24.14
C ALA A 26 13.26 -3.47 -23.06
N PHE A 27 14.01 -2.50 -22.47
CA PHE A 27 14.89 -2.84 -21.37
C PHE A 27 14.05 -3.16 -20.12
N PRO A 28 14.09 -4.40 -19.60
CA PRO A 28 13.47 -4.72 -18.33
C PRO A 28 14.03 -3.79 -17.24
N ALA A 29 13.14 -3.24 -16.43
CA ALA A 29 13.54 -2.38 -15.32
C ALA A 29 14.66 -3.07 -14.54
N HIS A 30 15.80 -2.40 -14.37
CA HIS A 30 17.00 -2.97 -13.74
C HIS A 30 16.64 -3.69 -12.42
N PRO A 31 17.05 -4.94 -12.19
CA PRO A 31 16.70 -5.70 -10.98
C PRO A 31 17.05 -4.95 -9.68
N ARG A 32 18.14 -4.20 -9.65
CA ARG A 32 18.51 -3.34 -8.51
C ARG A 32 17.47 -2.28 -8.18
N ARG A 33 16.77 -1.72 -9.17
CA ARG A 33 15.73 -0.70 -8.98
C ARG A 33 14.47 -1.28 -8.36
N ILE A 34 14.14 -2.50 -8.70
CA ILE A 34 12.99 -3.22 -8.13
C ILE A 34 13.28 -3.58 -6.68
N GLN A 35 14.48 -4.05 -6.37
CA GLN A 35 14.90 -4.37 -4.99
C GLN A 35 14.84 -3.14 -4.07
N THR A 36 15.33 -1.96 -4.53
CA THR A 36 15.26 -0.71 -3.76
C THR A 36 13.82 -0.25 -3.52
N ASP A 37 12.90 -0.53 -4.43
CA ASP A 37 11.49 -0.19 -4.24
C ASP A 37 10.83 -1.05 -3.15
N PHE A 38 11.19 -2.34 -3.02
CA PHE A 38 10.71 -3.19 -1.93
C PHE A 38 11.29 -2.79 -0.57
N ASP A 39 12.54 -2.33 -0.52
CA ASP A 39 13.11 -1.74 0.69
C ASP A 39 12.32 -0.50 1.12
N LYS A 40 11.96 0.35 0.16
CA LYS A 40 11.12 1.52 0.42
C LYS A 40 9.75 1.13 0.96
N LEU A 41 9.06 0.15 0.34
CA LEU A 41 7.77 -0.36 0.81
C LEU A 41 7.88 -0.91 2.24
N SER A 42 8.88 -1.75 2.50
CA SER A 42 9.13 -2.29 3.83
C SER A 42 9.40 -1.19 4.87
N ASN A 43 10.20 -0.18 4.54
CA ASN A 43 10.51 0.93 5.44
C ASN A 43 9.28 1.81 5.71
N GLN A 44 8.47 2.12 4.69
CA GLN A 44 7.22 2.85 4.86
C GLN A 44 6.24 2.09 5.77
N THR A 45 6.14 0.77 5.59
CA THR A 45 5.28 -0.08 6.41
C THR A 45 5.76 -0.17 7.85
N ARG A 46 7.07 -0.31 8.09
CA ARG A 46 7.66 -0.29 9.44
C ARG A 46 7.45 1.07 10.13
N HIS A 47 7.53 2.16 9.39
CA HIS A 47 7.23 3.49 9.91
C HIS A 47 5.77 3.58 10.39
N LEU A 48 4.82 3.10 9.57
CA LEU A 48 3.40 3.01 9.94
C LEU A 48 3.19 2.11 11.16
N LEU A 49 3.86 0.96 11.23
CA LEU A 49 3.84 0.06 12.39
C LEU A 49 4.24 0.79 13.67
N LYS A 50 5.36 1.53 13.63
CA LYS A 50 5.84 2.30 14.78
C LYS A 50 4.85 3.39 15.19
N LEU A 51 4.33 4.17 14.23
CA LEU A 51 3.31 5.19 14.52
C LEU A 51 2.07 4.59 15.19
N THR A 52 1.61 3.45 14.70
CA THR A 52 0.45 2.74 15.24
C THR A 52 0.71 2.24 16.66
N GLN A 53 1.89 1.67 16.90
CA GLN A 53 2.31 1.23 18.25
C GLN A 53 2.39 2.40 19.22
N ASP A 54 2.92 3.53 18.78
CA ASP A 54 3.03 4.72 19.64
C ASP A 54 1.65 5.32 19.97
N LEU A 55 0.72 5.30 19.03
CA LEU A 55 -0.66 5.70 19.28
C LEU A 55 -1.37 4.77 20.29
N LEU A 56 -1.19 3.46 20.15
CA LEU A 56 -1.79 2.47 21.05
C LEU A 56 -1.27 2.53 22.50
N LYS A 57 -0.11 3.18 22.74
CA LYS A 57 0.39 3.41 24.10
C LYS A 57 -0.38 4.49 24.86
N ASN A 58 -1.27 5.24 24.18
CA ASN A 58 -2.07 6.25 24.84
C ASN A 58 -2.99 5.59 25.88
N PRO A 59 -3.02 6.07 27.14
CA PRO A 59 -3.85 5.51 28.21
C PRO A 59 -5.35 5.43 27.87
N VAL A 60 -5.84 6.28 26.98
CA VAL A 60 -7.22 6.25 26.47
C VAL A 60 -7.57 4.90 25.84
N PHE A 61 -6.58 4.16 25.32
CA PHE A 61 -6.74 2.83 24.71
C PHE A 61 -6.44 1.67 25.68
N ALA A 62 -6.39 1.90 26.98
CA ALA A 62 -6.12 0.85 27.98
C ALA A 62 -7.37 0.01 28.36
N THR A 63 -8.53 0.29 27.77
CA THR A 63 -9.80 -0.40 28.06
C THR A 63 -9.93 -1.69 27.25
N GLU A 64 -10.62 -2.70 27.81
CA GLU A 64 -11.01 -3.91 27.05
C GLU A 64 -11.89 -3.54 25.86
N ILE A 65 -11.61 -4.19 24.74
CA ILE A 65 -12.30 -3.92 23.47
C ILE A 65 -13.37 -5.00 23.26
N ASP A 66 -14.57 -4.56 22.97
CA ASP A 66 -15.57 -5.40 22.31
C ASP A 66 -15.22 -5.48 20.81
N HIS A 67 -14.59 -6.60 20.45
CA HIS A 67 -14.00 -6.82 19.13
C HIS A 67 -15.06 -7.17 18.10
N GLN A 68 -15.80 -6.26 17.52
CA GLN A 68 -16.56 -6.61 16.31
C GLN A 68 -17.28 -5.41 15.64
N ARG A 69 -16.75 -4.21 15.75
CA ARG A 69 -17.38 -3.02 15.11
C ARG A 69 -17.11 -2.96 13.60
N PHE A 70 -15.93 -3.42 13.16
CA PHE A 70 -15.52 -3.38 11.75
C PHE A 70 -15.58 -4.76 11.12
N LYS A 71 -16.72 -5.12 10.54
CA LYS A 71 -16.89 -6.40 9.82
C LYS A 71 -16.15 -6.46 8.47
N SER A 72 -15.73 -5.32 7.94
CA SER A 72 -15.12 -5.20 6.61
C SER A 72 -13.61 -5.00 6.64
N LEU A 73 -12.97 -5.08 7.81
CA LEU A 73 -11.51 -5.05 7.87
C LEU A 73 -10.92 -6.32 7.27
N PRO A 74 -9.77 -6.20 6.58
CA PRO A 74 -9.09 -7.35 6.01
C PRO A 74 -8.73 -8.38 7.08
N ALA A 75 -9.04 -9.65 6.81
CA ALA A 75 -8.57 -10.76 7.64
C ALA A 75 -7.07 -10.97 7.40
N ILE A 76 -6.27 -10.84 8.45
CA ILE A 76 -4.82 -10.94 8.34
C ILE A 76 -4.39 -12.34 8.74
N SER A 77 -3.84 -13.08 7.77
CA SER A 77 -3.17 -14.33 8.07
C SER A 77 -1.79 -14.04 8.66
N SER A 78 -1.58 -14.47 9.90
CA SER A 78 -0.30 -14.27 10.61
C SER A 78 0.59 -15.50 10.59
N ARG A 79 0.25 -16.54 9.81
CA ARG A 79 0.98 -17.80 9.78
C ARG A 79 2.27 -17.66 8.98
N VAL A 80 3.39 -18.08 9.57
CA VAL A 80 4.71 -18.09 8.91
C VAL A 80 4.71 -18.99 7.65
N SER A 81 3.92 -20.07 7.66
CA SER A 81 3.72 -20.96 6.52
C SER A 81 3.23 -20.23 5.27
N ASP A 82 2.41 -19.20 5.45
CA ASP A 82 1.80 -18.48 4.35
C ASP A 82 2.83 -17.62 3.58
N LEU A 83 3.95 -17.25 4.22
CA LEU A 83 5.03 -16.50 3.57
C LEU A 83 5.77 -17.31 2.49
N THR A 84 5.85 -18.63 2.64
CA THR A 84 6.55 -19.50 1.68
C THR A 84 5.79 -19.71 0.39
N THR A 85 4.45 -19.69 0.46
CA THR A 85 3.54 -19.94 -0.66
C THR A 85 3.11 -18.67 -1.41
N LEU A 86 3.61 -17.49 -1.00
CA LEU A 86 3.23 -16.22 -1.62
C LEU A 86 3.56 -16.17 -3.11
N GLU A 87 2.55 -15.91 -3.92
CA GLU A 87 2.68 -15.60 -5.33
C GLU A 87 2.88 -14.09 -5.51
N PHE A 88 3.82 -13.69 -6.36
CA PHE A 88 4.27 -12.30 -6.46
C PHE A 88 3.14 -11.33 -6.84
N LYS A 89 2.49 -11.54 -7.99
CA LYS A 89 1.45 -10.62 -8.49
C LYS A 89 0.17 -10.62 -7.66
N PRO A 90 -0.42 -11.77 -7.33
CA PRO A 90 -1.62 -11.82 -6.47
C PRO A 90 -1.40 -11.19 -5.11
N THR A 91 -0.23 -11.40 -4.50
CA THR A 91 0.09 -10.83 -3.19
C THR A 91 0.15 -9.30 -3.24
N LEU A 92 0.77 -8.71 -4.28
CA LEU A 92 0.77 -7.25 -4.45
C LEU A 92 -0.65 -6.69 -4.60
N SER A 93 -1.49 -7.37 -5.38
CA SER A 93 -2.89 -6.99 -5.61
C SER A 93 -3.69 -7.02 -4.31
N GLN A 94 -3.52 -8.07 -3.50
CA GLN A 94 -4.19 -8.20 -2.22
C GLN A 94 -3.74 -7.14 -1.21
N LEU A 95 -2.43 -6.92 -1.08
CA LEU A 95 -1.89 -5.86 -0.20
C LEU A 95 -2.42 -4.47 -0.57
N TYR A 96 -2.58 -4.20 -1.88
CA TYR A 96 -3.16 -2.96 -2.35
C TYR A 96 -4.63 -2.82 -1.93
N ALA A 97 -5.43 -3.86 -2.12
CA ALA A 97 -6.84 -3.86 -1.74
C ALA A 97 -7.02 -3.70 -0.23
N ASP A 98 -6.20 -4.40 0.56
CA ASP A 98 -6.22 -4.32 2.03
C ASP A 98 -5.85 -2.91 2.51
N LEU A 99 -4.79 -2.30 1.95
CA LEU A 99 -4.40 -0.92 2.27
C LEU A 99 -5.50 0.08 1.92
N LYS A 100 -6.17 -0.10 0.78
CA LYS A 100 -7.31 0.75 0.38
C LYS A 100 -8.49 0.60 1.34
N SER A 101 -8.74 -0.61 1.82
CA SER A 101 -9.76 -0.85 2.85
C SER A 101 -9.40 -0.10 4.14
N PHE A 102 -8.16 -0.23 4.63
CA PHE A 102 -7.71 0.53 5.81
C PHE A 102 -7.78 2.04 5.60
N GLU A 103 -7.39 2.56 4.44
CA GLU A 103 -7.52 3.99 4.12
C GLU A 103 -8.95 4.48 4.32
N HIS A 104 -9.95 3.77 3.79
CA HIS A 104 -11.36 4.14 3.93
C HIS A 104 -11.83 4.16 5.39
N HIS A 105 -11.39 3.18 6.20
CA HIS A 105 -11.73 3.12 7.62
C HIS A 105 -11.07 4.25 8.41
N PHE A 106 -9.80 4.56 8.15
CA PHE A 106 -9.11 5.70 8.77
C PHE A 106 -9.70 7.04 8.35
N GLU A 107 -10.13 7.20 7.10
CA GLU A 107 -10.83 8.40 6.65
C GLU A 107 -12.20 8.55 7.33
N TRP A 108 -12.94 7.46 7.51
CA TRP A 108 -14.19 7.46 8.28
C TRP A 108 -13.90 7.90 9.72
N LEU A 109 -12.92 7.31 10.38
CA LEU A 109 -12.53 7.66 11.75
C LEU A 109 -12.16 9.15 11.86
N ASN A 110 -11.37 9.67 10.93
CA ASN A 110 -10.96 11.07 10.90
C ASN A 110 -12.16 12.03 10.74
N ARG A 111 -13.13 11.67 9.89
CA ARG A 111 -14.37 12.46 9.76
C ARG A 111 -15.21 12.43 11.03
N THR A 112 -15.27 11.28 11.68
CA THR A 112 -16.04 11.08 12.92
C THR A 112 -15.43 11.83 14.10
N THR A 113 -14.12 11.74 14.28
CA THR A 113 -13.40 12.46 15.35
C THR A 113 -13.48 13.97 15.20
N ARG A 114 -13.45 14.50 13.97
CA ARG A 114 -13.59 15.94 13.72
C ARG A 114 -14.98 16.48 14.06
N LYS A 115 -16.03 15.66 13.90
CA LYS A 115 -17.39 16.05 14.26
C LYS A 115 -17.61 16.11 15.77
N GLN A 116 -16.92 15.31 16.52
CA GLN A 116 -16.96 15.26 17.97
C GLN A 116 -15.80 16.12 18.53
N GLN A 117 -16.01 17.43 18.71
CA GLN A 117 -15.02 18.46 19.04
C GLN A 117 -14.03 18.13 20.20
N HIS A 118 -14.22 17.05 20.93
CA HIS A 118 -13.40 16.65 22.08
C HIS A 118 -12.54 15.39 21.86
N SER A 119 -12.55 14.80 20.67
CA SER A 119 -11.93 13.49 20.42
C SER A 119 -10.95 13.56 19.26
N SER A 120 -9.83 14.25 19.42
CA SER A 120 -8.76 14.14 18.44
C SER A 120 -7.87 12.95 18.78
N VAL A 121 -7.85 11.93 17.90
CA VAL A 121 -6.75 10.96 17.92
C VAL A 121 -5.53 11.69 17.37
N PRO A 122 -4.48 11.91 18.20
CA PRO A 122 -3.30 12.64 17.76
C PRO A 122 -2.70 11.96 16.52
N LYS A 123 -2.16 12.73 15.59
CA LYS A 123 -1.46 12.22 14.39
C LYS A 123 -2.29 11.35 13.43
N LEU A 124 -3.62 11.33 13.53
CA LEU A 124 -4.47 10.54 12.64
C LEU A 124 -4.37 11.02 11.19
N THR A 125 -4.31 12.33 10.97
CA THR A 125 -4.13 12.93 9.62
C THR A 125 -2.77 12.53 9.03
N ASP A 126 -1.71 12.54 9.83
CA ASP A 126 -0.37 12.13 9.40
C ASP A 126 -0.35 10.65 9.03
N MET A 127 -1.00 9.79 9.82
CA MET A 127 -1.14 8.37 9.52
C MET A 127 -1.84 8.16 8.18
N ILE A 128 -2.95 8.82 7.90
CA ILE A 128 -3.66 8.74 6.62
C ILE A 128 -2.74 9.17 5.46
N SER A 129 -1.96 10.23 5.64
CA SER A 129 -1.00 10.69 4.63
C SER A 129 0.06 9.63 4.34
N HIS A 130 0.61 8.98 5.37
CA HIS A 130 1.58 7.89 5.22
C HIS A 130 0.96 6.65 4.57
N ILE A 131 -0.29 6.28 4.90
CA ILE A 131 -1.03 5.21 4.24
C ILE A 131 -1.17 5.50 2.73
N LYS A 132 -1.59 6.71 2.36
CA LYS A 132 -1.70 7.15 0.96
C LYS A 132 -0.35 7.10 0.23
N SER A 133 0.73 7.49 0.89
CA SER A 133 2.08 7.40 0.34
C SER A 133 2.49 5.95 0.06
N LEU A 134 2.19 5.02 0.99
CA LEU A 134 2.46 3.59 0.83
C LEU A 134 1.63 3.00 -0.32
N ILE A 135 0.33 3.33 -0.40
CA ILE A 135 -0.57 2.92 -1.49
C ILE A 135 0.00 3.35 -2.85
N ASN A 136 0.43 4.61 -2.98
CA ASN A 136 1.01 5.13 -4.21
C ASN A 136 2.33 4.42 -4.57
N SER A 137 3.15 4.09 -3.58
CA SER A 137 4.39 3.34 -3.81
C SER A 137 4.10 1.91 -4.27
N LEU A 138 3.13 1.23 -3.64
CA LEU A 138 2.68 -0.11 -4.00
C LEU A 138 2.03 -0.14 -5.39
N GLN A 139 1.21 0.86 -5.72
CA GLN A 139 0.59 0.97 -7.04
C GLN A 139 1.63 1.09 -8.16
N ARG A 140 2.69 1.88 -7.96
CA ARG A 140 3.80 1.94 -8.93
C ARG A 140 4.48 0.58 -9.10
N GLN A 141 4.64 -0.16 -8.01
CA GLN A 141 5.24 -1.49 -8.07
C GLN A 141 4.33 -2.51 -8.77
N MET A 142 3.03 -2.45 -8.52
CA MET A 142 2.04 -3.27 -9.23
C MET A 142 2.05 -2.99 -10.74
N THR A 143 2.11 -1.72 -11.15
CA THR A 143 2.19 -1.36 -12.59
C THR A 143 3.44 -1.94 -13.23
N ARG A 144 4.61 -1.86 -12.57
CA ARG A 144 5.86 -2.45 -13.10
C ARG A 144 5.84 -3.97 -13.15
N ALA A 145 5.17 -4.59 -12.20
CA ALA A 145 5.02 -6.04 -12.12
C ALA A 145 3.89 -6.56 -13.00
N GLU A 146 3.12 -5.68 -13.64
CA GLU A 146 1.89 -6.06 -14.36
C GLU A 146 0.94 -6.87 -13.48
N ALA A 147 0.85 -6.52 -12.19
CA ALA A 147 -0.06 -7.16 -11.27
C ALA A 147 -1.50 -6.66 -11.50
N PRO A 148 -2.50 -7.56 -11.54
CA PRO A 148 -3.88 -7.18 -11.81
C PRO A 148 -4.43 -6.33 -10.64
N ARG A 149 -5.33 -5.40 -10.95
CA ARG A 149 -6.10 -4.71 -9.93
C ARG A 149 -7.31 -5.56 -9.58
N ILE A 150 -7.43 -5.93 -8.31
CA ILE A 150 -8.63 -6.56 -7.80
C ILE A 150 -9.59 -5.50 -7.27
N PRO A 151 -10.91 -5.72 -7.36
CA PRO A 151 -11.89 -4.81 -6.78
C PRO A 151 -11.67 -4.66 -5.28
N VAL A 152 -11.68 -3.42 -4.81
CA VAL A 152 -11.69 -3.15 -3.37
C VAL A 152 -13.13 -3.27 -2.89
N PRO A 153 -13.45 -4.16 -1.95
CA PRO A 153 -14.79 -4.26 -1.42
C PRO A 153 -15.25 -2.93 -0.83
N SER A 154 -16.51 -2.56 -1.07
CA SER A 154 -17.08 -1.39 -0.41
C SER A 154 -17.03 -1.58 1.10
N PRO A 155 -16.44 -0.67 1.87
CA PRO A 155 -16.32 -0.84 3.31
C PRO A 155 -17.70 -0.79 3.97
N SER A 156 -18.01 -1.80 4.78
CA SER A 156 -19.14 -1.75 5.70
C SER A 156 -18.71 -0.94 6.93
N LEU A 157 -18.90 0.36 6.85
CA LEU A 157 -18.54 1.27 7.93
C LEU A 157 -19.63 1.27 9.01
N PRO A 158 -19.27 1.32 10.30
CA PRO A 158 -20.25 1.44 11.36
C PRO A 158 -21.01 2.78 11.26
N PRO A 159 -22.24 2.85 11.79
CA PRO A 159 -22.94 4.11 11.89
C PRO A 159 -22.13 5.15 12.66
N ASN A 160 -22.48 6.43 12.49
CA ASN A 160 -21.79 7.47 13.24
C ASN A 160 -22.00 7.22 14.74
N PRO A 161 -20.91 7.12 15.52
CA PRO A 161 -21.00 6.87 16.95
C PRO A 161 -21.75 8.01 17.64
N ALA A 162 -22.66 7.67 18.55
CA ALA A 162 -23.40 8.64 19.34
C ALA A 162 -22.59 9.16 20.52
N PHE A 163 -21.67 8.34 21.03
CA PHE A 163 -20.90 8.61 22.23
C PHE A 163 -19.41 8.61 21.98
N HIS A 164 -18.69 9.39 22.76
CA HIS A 164 -17.21 9.48 22.69
C HIS A 164 -16.51 8.14 22.89
N TRP A 165 -16.97 7.30 23.82
CA TRP A 165 -16.37 6.00 24.09
C TRP A 165 -16.44 5.05 22.88
N GLU A 166 -17.48 5.16 22.05
CA GLU A 166 -17.60 4.38 20.82
C GLU A 166 -16.53 4.75 19.79
N VAL A 167 -16.15 6.05 19.74
CA VAL A 167 -15.05 6.53 18.89
C VAL A 167 -13.73 5.95 19.39
N VAL A 168 -13.51 5.97 20.70
CA VAL A 168 -12.31 5.41 21.33
C VAL A 168 -12.17 3.92 21.02
N GLN A 169 -13.23 3.14 21.22
CA GLN A 169 -13.23 1.70 20.92
C GLN A 169 -12.98 1.42 19.44
N SER A 170 -13.68 2.14 18.54
CA SER A 170 -13.48 2.01 17.09
C SER A 170 -12.05 2.37 16.69
N SER A 171 -11.48 3.42 17.29
CA SER A 171 -10.10 3.83 17.03
C SER A 171 -9.12 2.75 17.46
N GLN A 172 -9.32 2.17 18.64
CA GLN A 172 -8.46 1.15 19.21
C GLN A 172 -8.51 -0.14 18.38
N GLU A 173 -9.69 -0.62 17.98
CA GLU A 173 -9.86 -1.79 17.13
C GLU A 173 -9.16 -1.59 15.78
N LEU A 174 -9.42 -0.44 15.10
CA LEU A 174 -8.81 -0.13 13.82
C LEU A 174 -7.28 -0.07 13.92
N LEU A 175 -6.74 0.59 14.95
CA LEU A 175 -5.30 0.68 15.18
C LEU A 175 -4.68 -0.70 15.47
N GLN A 176 -5.34 -1.57 16.24
CA GLN A 176 -4.85 -2.91 16.52
C GLN A 176 -4.81 -3.78 15.27
N GLN A 177 -5.87 -3.78 14.47
CA GLN A 177 -5.91 -4.53 13.21
C GLN A 177 -4.87 -4.00 12.21
N PHE A 178 -4.73 -2.68 12.13
CA PHE A 178 -3.72 -2.06 11.28
C PHE A 178 -2.29 -2.35 11.71
N ARG A 179 -2.03 -2.43 13.03
CA ARG A 179 -0.74 -2.87 13.57
C ARG A 179 -0.38 -4.28 13.10
N LEU A 180 -1.34 -5.22 13.19
CA LEU A 180 -1.15 -6.60 12.73
C LEU A 180 -0.89 -6.64 11.22
N PHE A 181 -1.65 -5.85 10.45
CA PHE A 181 -1.44 -5.72 9.02
C PHE A 181 -0.03 -5.21 8.68
N CYS A 182 0.42 -4.13 9.32
CA CYS A 182 1.74 -3.56 9.05
C CYS A 182 2.89 -4.53 9.41
N ASP A 183 2.77 -5.27 10.53
CA ASP A 183 3.75 -6.29 10.89
C ASP A 183 3.83 -7.38 9.82
N TRP A 184 2.68 -7.92 9.41
CA TRP A 184 2.60 -8.93 8.37
C TRP A 184 3.08 -8.41 7.01
N ALA A 185 2.60 -7.27 6.55
CA ALA A 185 2.96 -6.67 5.27
C ALA A 185 4.46 -6.37 5.16
N SER A 186 5.11 -5.96 6.25
CA SER A 186 6.55 -5.71 6.26
C SER A 186 7.35 -6.99 5.99
N ARG A 187 6.92 -8.14 6.53
CA ARG A 187 7.52 -9.46 6.28
C ARG A 187 7.25 -9.91 4.85
N VAL A 188 6.04 -9.70 4.34
CA VAL A 188 5.67 -10.01 2.96
C VAL A 188 6.56 -9.26 1.98
N PHE A 189 6.77 -7.96 2.15
CA PHE A 189 7.64 -7.19 1.25
C PHE A 189 9.08 -7.70 1.25
N LEU A 190 9.62 -8.10 2.40
CA LEU A 190 10.95 -8.71 2.49
C LEU A 190 11.02 -10.07 1.77
N THR A 191 9.97 -10.89 1.95
CA THR A 191 9.87 -12.19 1.26
C THR A 191 9.74 -12.02 -0.26
N LEU A 192 8.91 -11.08 -0.72
CA LEU A 192 8.79 -10.78 -2.15
C LEU A 192 10.11 -10.26 -2.73
N LYS A 193 10.84 -9.43 -1.97
CA LYS A 193 12.17 -8.97 -2.36
C LYS A 193 13.15 -10.14 -2.55
N SER A 194 13.15 -11.13 -1.65
CA SER A 194 14.07 -12.28 -1.73
C SER A 194 13.75 -13.21 -2.91
N LYS A 195 12.53 -13.17 -3.45
CA LYS A 195 12.12 -13.94 -4.63
C LYS A 195 12.46 -13.26 -5.97
N LEU A 196 12.97 -12.03 -5.94
CA LEU A 196 13.41 -11.34 -7.15
C LEU A 196 14.78 -11.88 -7.60
N PRO A 197 15.01 -12.01 -8.92
CA PRO A 197 16.33 -12.37 -9.44
C PRO A 197 17.36 -11.30 -9.04
N ALA A 198 18.57 -11.75 -8.73
CA ALA A 198 19.70 -10.89 -8.36
C ALA A 198 20.18 -10.04 -9.55
#